data_00f4ab1fc97f2200671559efa74885c8
#
_entry.id   00f4ab1fc97f2200671559efa74885c8
#
_cell.length_a   1.000
_cell.length_b   1.000
_cell.length_c   1.000
_cell.angle_alpha   90.00
_cell.angle_beta   90.00
_cell.angle_gamma   90.00
#
_symmetry.space_group_name_H-M   'P 1'
#
loop_
_entity.id
_entity.type
_entity.pdbx_description
1 polymer ?
#
loop_
_entity_poly.entity_id
_entity_poly.type
_entity_poly.pdbx_seq_one_letter_code
_entity_poly.pdbx_strand_id
1 'polypeptide(L)'
;MIEKTFINPTTNKQWRIEIDGYTIRACLNGGKVKETLCDSAYQVKSKAASAMMGQMRKGFVYQNPAAAVGQVRCHRFVGKDSNGFMPLATALTRDDFFLTRVVGDFEDEILYHFDGNGEILETLSLGAKRMTYEQVLCPNDTLLLNNSYLLEQFSLRTHEITPFANKKNSMKTMLDA
;
A
#
# COMPACT_ATOMS: atom_id res chain seq x y z
N MET A 1 17.20 10.06 -18.13
CA MET A 1 17.04 8.58 -18.06
C MET A 1 16.55 8.18 -16.69
N ILE A 2 15.53 7.33 -16.61
CA ILE A 2 14.96 6.79 -15.35
C ILE A 2 15.05 5.26 -15.46
N GLU A 3 15.65 4.63 -14.46
CA GLU A 3 15.73 3.16 -14.38
C GLU A 3 15.10 2.67 -13.08
N LYS A 4 14.35 1.57 -13.16
CA LYS A 4 13.78 0.88 -11.99
C LYS A 4 13.93 -0.63 -12.16
N THR A 5 14.38 -1.29 -11.09
CA THR A 5 14.43 -2.75 -11.03
C THR A 5 13.41 -3.24 -10.00
N PHE A 6 12.57 -4.17 -10.42
CA PHE A 6 11.59 -4.84 -9.59
C PHE A 6 12.04 -6.28 -9.35
N ILE A 7 11.88 -6.76 -8.14
CA ILE A 7 12.23 -8.13 -7.74
C ILE A 7 10.96 -8.86 -7.31
N ASN A 8 10.80 -10.08 -7.78
CA ASN A 8 9.76 -10.96 -7.25
C ASN A 8 10.36 -11.78 -6.10
N PRO A 9 9.96 -11.54 -4.84
CA PRO A 9 10.60 -12.17 -3.67
C PRO A 9 10.37 -13.68 -3.61
N THR A 10 9.28 -14.19 -4.21
CA THR A 10 8.98 -15.62 -4.23
C THR A 10 9.82 -16.39 -5.25
N THR A 11 10.08 -15.80 -6.42
CA THR A 11 10.77 -16.49 -7.53
C THR A 11 12.20 -15.98 -7.73
N ASN A 12 12.62 -14.96 -7.01
CA ASN A 12 13.88 -14.23 -7.14
C ASN A 12 14.16 -13.72 -8.57
N LYS A 13 13.11 -13.55 -9.37
CA LYS A 13 13.21 -12.99 -10.71
C LYS A 13 13.28 -11.48 -10.65
N GLN A 14 14.05 -10.88 -11.56
CA GLN A 14 14.18 -9.43 -11.68
C GLN A 14 13.55 -8.95 -12.99
N TRP A 15 12.80 -7.86 -12.92
CA TRP A 15 12.29 -7.15 -14.09
C TRP A 15 12.76 -5.71 -14.04
N ARG A 16 13.45 -5.28 -15.10
CA ARG A 16 13.99 -3.93 -15.22
C ARG A 16 13.19 -3.16 -16.26
N ILE A 17 12.93 -1.89 -15.97
CA ILE A 17 12.39 -0.92 -16.90
C ILE A 17 13.29 0.31 -16.93
N GLU A 18 13.57 0.78 -18.13
CA GLU A 18 14.35 1.98 -18.40
C GLU A 18 13.50 2.91 -19.27
N ILE A 19 13.52 4.20 -18.94
CA ILE A 19 12.81 5.25 -19.68
C ILE A 19 13.83 6.30 -20.07
N ASP A 20 14.02 6.48 -21.37
CA ASP A 20 14.93 7.44 -21.94
C ASP A 20 14.24 8.26 -23.04
N GLY A 21 13.98 9.53 -22.77
CA GLY A 21 13.15 10.35 -23.63
C GLY A 21 11.77 9.73 -23.87
N TYR A 22 11.47 9.38 -25.12
CA TYR A 22 10.22 8.73 -25.51
C TYR A 22 10.33 7.21 -25.68
N THR A 23 11.45 6.63 -25.29
CA THR A 23 11.69 5.19 -25.41
C THR A 23 11.57 4.50 -24.07
N ILE A 24 10.82 3.41 -24.04
CA ILE A 24 10.71 2.52 -22.87
C ILE A 24 11.37 1.21 -23.24
N ARG A 25 12.34 0.76 -22.46
CA ARG A 25 12.98 -0.55 -22.56
C ARG A 25 12.67 -1.37 -21.34
N ALA A 26 12.31 -2.63 -21.53
CA ALA A 26 12.03 -3.52 -20.39
C ALA A 26 12.56 -4.93 -20.66
N CYS A 27 13.10 -5.57 -19.64
CA CYS A 27 13.57 -6.95 -19.72
C CYS A 27 13.30 -7.73 -18.43
N LEU A 28 13.19 -9.05 -18.55
CA LEU A 28 13.06 -9.99 -17.45
C LEU A 28 14.35 -10.79 -17.34
N ASN A 29 14.96 -10.82 -16.13
CA ASN A 29 16.19 -11.56 -15.82
C ASN A 29 17.36 -11.30 -16.80
N GLY A 30 17.51 -10.08 -17.29
CA GLY A 30 18.54 -9.76 -18.27
C GLY A 30 18.35 -10.39 -19.67
N GLY A 31 17.17 -10.99 -19.92
CA GLY A 31 16.85 -11.61 -21.20
C GLY A 31 16.53 -10.60 -22.30
N LYS A 32 15.75 -11.01 -23.28
CA LYS A 32 15.39 -10.17 -24.44
C LYS A 32 14.77 -8.84 -23.98
N VAL A 33 15.35 -7.72 -24.42
CA VAL A 33 14.83 -6.39 -24.20
C VAL A 33 13.63 -6.15 -25.11
N LYS A 34 12.52 -5.76 -24.52
CA LYS A 34 11.35 -5.23 -25.24
C LYS A 34 11.47 -3.72 -25.29
N GLU A 35 11.54 -3.16 -26.47
CA GLU A 35 11.55 -1.72 -26.69
C GLU A 35 10.16 -1.24 -27.15
N THR A 36 9.75 -0.08 -26.65
CA THR A 36 8.51 0.59 -27.03
C THR A 36 8.79 2.06 -27.24
N LEU A 37 8.59 2.53 -28.45
CA LEU A 37 8.65 3.95 -28.80
C LEU A 37 7.28 4.59 -28.52
N CYS A 38 7.30 5.80 -28.00
CA CYS A 38 6.12 6.61 -27.70
C CYS A 38 6.17 7.94 -28.46
N ASP A 39 5.00 8.50 -28.75
CA ASP A 39 4.88 9.73 -29.51
C ASP A 39 4.81 10.98 -28.60
N SER A 40 4.63 10.78 -27.30
CA SER A 40 4.49 11.86 -26.33
C SER A 40 4.89 11.46 -24.90
N ALA A 41 5.21 12.45 -24.07
CA ALA A 41 5.48 12.25 -22.66
C ALA A 41 4.29 11.62 -21.91
N TYR A 42 3.06 11.92 -22.32
CA TYR A 42 1.86 11.28 -21.77
C TYR A 42 1.82 9.78 -22.06
N GLN A 43 2.09 9.38 -23.30
CA GLN A 43 2.17 7.97 -23.67
C GLN A 43 3.28 7.23 -22.91
N VAL A 44 4.45 7.85 -22.72
CA VAL A 44 5.53 7.28 -21.89
C VAL A 44 5.03 6.99 -20.50
N LYS A 45 4.44 7.99 -19.83
CA LYS A 45 3.91 7.82 -18.45
C LYS A 45 2.87 6.71 -18.39
N SER A 46 1.89 6.72 -19.29
CA SER A 46 0.80 5.75 -19.32
C SER A 46 1.29 4.33 -19.58
N LYS A 47 2.11 4.12 -20.62
CA LYS A 47 2.64 2.80 -20.98
C LYS A 47 3.61 2.26 -19.92
N ALA A 48 4.47 3.11 -19.35
CA ALA A 48 5.38 2.72 -18.28
C ALA A 48 4.60 2.34 -17.00
N ALA A 49 3.62 3.14 -16.60
CA ALA A 49 2.76 2.83 -15.45
C ALA A 49 2.01 1.49 -15.64
N SER A 50 1.44 1.26 -16.84
CA SER A 50 0.75 0.00 -17.17
C SER A 50 1.71 -1.19 -17.13
N ALA A 51 2.92 -1.04 -17.64
CA ALA A 51 3.94 -2.10 -17.62
C ALA A 51 4.36 -2.43 -16.19
N MET A 52 4.65 -1.42 -15.36
CA MET A 52 4.98 -1.59 -13.94
C MET A 52 3.84 -2.26 -13.18
N MET A 53 2.59 -1.77 -13.34
CA MET A 53 1.42 -2.35 -12.72
C MET A 53 1.23 -3.81 -13.12
N GLY A 54 1.43 -4.14 -14.40
CA GLY A 54 1.33 -5.51 -14.90
C GLY A 54 2.36 -6.45 -14.26
N GLN A 55 3.54 -5.97 -13.89
CA GLN A 55 4.53 -6.79 -13.17
C GLN A 55 4.23 -6.84 -11.67
N MET A 56 3.83 -5.73 -11.07
CA MET A 56 3.44 -5.71 -9.66
C MET A 56 2.28 -6.68 -9.36
N ARG A 57 1.29 -6.79 -10.25
CA ARG A 57 0.22 -7.80 -10.15
C ARG A 57 0.71 -9.24 -10.22
N LYS A 58 1.92 -9.48 -10.74
CA LYS A 58 2.61 -10.78 -10.75
C LYS A 58 3.51 -10.99 -9.54
N GLY A 59 3.44 -10.11 -8.55
CA GLY A 59 4.22 -10.18 -7.32
C GLY A 59 5.59 -9.53 -7.37
N PHE A 60 5.89 -8.76 -8.43
CA PHE A 60 7.14 -7.98 -8.45
C PHE A 60 7.01 -6.74 -7.58
N VAL A 61 8.05 -6.40 -6.83
CA VAL A 61 8.12 -5.26 -5.91
C VAL A 61 9.30 -4.38 -6.32
N TYR A 62 9.09 -3.07 -6.35
CA TYR A 62 10.17 -2.10 -6.42
C TYR A 62 10.53 -1.66 -5.00
N GLN A 63 11.80 -1.65 -4.68
CA GLN A 63 12.33 -1.15 -3.42
C GLN A 63 13.57 -0.29 -3.67
N ASN A 64 13.65 0.82 -2.97
CA ASN A 64 14.81 1.70 -2.95
C ASN A 64 15.06 2.17 -1.50
N PRO A 65 15.74 1.37 -0.67
CA PRO A 65 16.01 1.72 0.73
C PRO A 65 16.81 3.02 0.89
N ALA A 66 17.60 3.36 -0.12
CA ALA A 66 18.41 4.58 -0.16
C ALA A 66 17.67 5.80 -0.75
N ALA A 67 16.34 5.71 -0.95
CA ALA A 67 15.57 6.81 -1.50
C ALA A 67 15.67 8.06 -0.63
N ALA A 68 16.06 9.19 -1.25
CA ALA A 68 16.04 10.48 -0.60
C ALA A 68 14.59 10.96 -0.38
N VAL A 69 14.43 11.99 0.45
CA VAL A 69 13.12 12.63 0.68
C VAL A 69 12.53 13.10 -0.66
N GLY A 70 11.27 12.75 -0.89
CA GLY A 70 10.56 13.04 -2.14
C GLY A 70 10.76 11.99 -3.24
N GLN A 71 11.60 10.99 -3.03
CA GLN A 71 11.75 9.86 -3.95
C GLN A 71 10.88 8.67 -3.53
N VAL A 72 10.52 7.85 -4.50
CA VAL A 72 9.74 6.64 -4.25
C VAL A 72 10.62 5.58 -3.61
N ARG A 73 10.26 5.15 -2.40
CA ARG A 73 10.94 4.10 -1.65
C ARG A 73 10.46 2.70 -2.01
N CYS A 74 9.16 2.55 -2.25
CA CYS A 74 8.57 1.26 -2.58
C CYS A 74 7.38 1.40 -3.54
N HIS A 75 7.20 0.41 -4.43
CA HIS A 75 5.95 0.14 -5.13
C HIS A 75 5.60 -1.32 -4.94
N ARG A 76 4.45 -1.59 -4.37
CA ARG A 76 3.91 -2.93 -4.17
C ARG A 76 2.43 -2.95 -4.53
N PHE A 77 1.97 -4.07 -5.08
CA PHE A 77 0.56 -4.31 -5.33
C PHE A 77 -0.01 -5.18 -4.21
N VAL A 78 -1.03 -4.71 -3.52
CA VAL A 78 -1.62 -5.36 -2.35
C VAL A 78 -2.91 -6.11 -2.69
N GLY A 79 -3.33 -6.12 -3.95
CA GLY A 79 -4.51 -6.82 -4.45
C GLY A 79 -5.42 -5.93 -5.29
N LYS A 80 -6.28 -6.56 -6.10
CA LYS A 80 -7.12 -5.88 -7.09
C LYS A 80 -8.58 -5.70 -6.68
N ASP A 81 -9.00 -6.30 -5.61
CA ASP A 81 -10.41 -6.37 -5.20
C ASP A 81 -10.72 -5.40 -4.06
N SER A 82 -10.13 -4.21 -4.08
CA SER A 82 -10.48 -3.17 -3.12
C SER A 82 -11.69 -2.40 -3.61
N ASN A 83 -12.81 -2.58 -2.93
CA ASN A 83 -14.01 -1.78 -3.13
C ASN A 83 -13.94 -0.53 -2.26
N GLY A 84 -13.09 0.43 -2.58
CA GLY A 84 -13.11 1.70 -1.88
C GLY A 84 -11.80 2.13 -1.24
N PHE A 85 -11.87 2.62 -0.03
CA PHE A 85 -10.76 3.26 0.66
C PHE A 85 -9.73 2.25 1.16
N MET A 86 -8.46 2.64 1.06
CA MET A 86 -7.33 1.92 1.67
C MET A 86 -6.61 2.92 2.59
N PRO A 87 -7.13 3.16 3.80
CA PRO A 87 -6.50 4.08 4.72
C PRO A 87 -5.13 3.58 5.17
N LEU A 88 -4.21 4.51 5.32
CA LEU A 88 -2.84 4.26 5.72
C LEU A 88 -2.56 4.97 7.03
N ALA A 89 -1.91 4.30 7.97
CA ALA A 89 -1.42 4.87 9.21
C ALA A 89 0.09 4.68 9.35
N THR A 90 0.76 5.75 9.76
CA THR A 90 2.19 5.74 10.08
C THR A 90 2.47 6.75 11.18
N ALA A 91 3.64 6.70 11.77
CA ALA A 91 4.12 7.69 12.73
C ALA A 91 5.55 8.12 12.38
N LEU A 92 5.88 9.40 12.63
CA LEU A 92 7.22 9.96 12.34
C LEU A 92 8.36 9.27 13.09
N THR A 93 8.04 8.64 14.22
CA THR A 93 9.00 7.94 15.09
C THR A 93 9.20 6.46 14.73
N ARG A 94 8.48 5.97 13.70
CA ARG A 94 8.51 4.57 13.30
C ARG A 94 8.90 4.44 11.83
N ASP A 95 9.57 3.34 11.50
CA ASP A 95 9.88 2.95 10.12
C ASP A 95 9.00 1.79 9.67
N ASP A 96 7.74 1.82 10.06
CA ASP A 96 6.70 0.89 9.63
C ASP A 96 5.40 1.64 9.34
N PHE A 97 4.47 0.99 8.66
CA PHE A 97 3.15 1.54 8.39
C PHE A 97 2.09 0.45 8.28
N PHE A 98 0.85 0.85 8.45
CA PHE A 98 -0.32 -0.01 8.43
C PHE A 98 -1.26 0.42 7.33
N LEU A 99 -1.89 -0.54 6.66
CA LEU A 99 -2.85 -0.31 5.60
C LEU A 99 -4.01 -1.30 5.75
N THR A 100 -5.24 -0.80 5.80
CA THR A 100 -6.43 -1.65 5.75
C THR A 100 -6.99 -1.72 4.34
N ARG A 101 -7.60 -2.85 4.01
CA ARG A 101 -8.22 -3.08 2.73
C ARG A 101 -9.41 -4.03 2.85
N VAL A 102 -10.55 -3.63 2.29
CA VAL A 102 -11.72 -4.49 2.14
C VAL A 102 -11.51 -5.50 1.00
N VAL A 103 -11.87 -6.74 1.22
CA VAL A 103 -11.75 -7.85 0.26
C VAL A 103 -13.14 -8.38 -0.08
N GLY A 104 -13.35 -8.73 -1.34
CA GLY A 104 -14.64 -9.19 -1.85
C GLY A 104 -15.75 -8.15 -1.67
N ASP A 105 -16.99 -8.58 -1.55
CA ASP A 105 -18.15 -7.74 -1.25
C ASP A 105 -18.31 -7.58 0.29
N PHE A 106 -17.32 -6.98 0.94
CA PHE A 106 -17.25 -6.85 2.41
C PHE A 106 -17.16 -8.20 3.15
N GLU A 107 -16.60 -9.22 2.47
CA GLU A 107 -16.39 -10.54 3.06
C GLU A 107 -15.35 -10.49 4.18
N ASP A 108 -14.33 -9.63 4.05
CA ASP A 108 -13.33 -9.40 5.09
C ASP A 108 -12.70 -8.01 4.93
N GLU A 109 -12.12 -7.49 6.00
CA GLU A 109 -11.22 -6.36 5.98
C GLU A 109 -9.85 -6.81 6.48
N ILE A 110 -8.82 -6.63 5.66
CA ILE A 110 -7.47 -7.09 5.94
C ILE A 110 -6.61 -5.90 6.36
N LEU A 111 -5.95 -6.03 7.51
CA LEU A 111 -4.90 -5.14 7.97
C LEU A 111 -3.55 -5.71 7.52
N TYR A 112 -2.78 -4.91 6.80
CA TYR A 112 -1.40 -5.18 6.45
C TYR A 112 -0.48 -4.32 7.29
N HIS A 113 0.51 -4.93 7.91
CA HIS A 113 1.63 -4.28 8.55
C HIS A 113 2.85 -4.38 7.65
N PHE A 114 3.45 -3.26 7.33
CA PHE A 114 4.64 -3.16 6.46
C PHE A 114 5.80 -2.55 7.22
N ASP A 115 7.02 -2.98 6.88
CA ASP A 115 8.23 -2.24 7.21
C ASP A 115 8.38 -0.98 6.33
N GLY A 116 9.34 -0.12 6.64
CA GLY A 116 9.61 1.09 5.87
C GLY A 116 10.11 0.84 4.44
N ASN A 117 10.47 -0.38 4.08
CA ASN A 117 10.83 -0.76 2.70
C ASN A 117 9.63 -1.33 1.93
N GLY A 118 8.46 -1.45 2.58
CA GLY A 118 7.24 -1.98 2.00
C GLY A 118 7.19 -3.51 1.96
N GLU A 119 7.99 -4.20 2.78
CA GLU A 119 7.80 -5.62 3.02
C GLU A 119 6.63 -5.86 3.98
N ILE A 120 5.81 -6.86 3.67
CA ILE A 120 4.71 -7.26 4.55
C ILE A 120 5.31 -8.04 5.71
N LEU A 121 5.21 -7.47 6.91
CA LEU A 121 5.61 -8.11 8.15
C LEU A 121 4.50 -9.02 8.67
N GLU A 122 3.26 -8.57 8.53
CA GLU A 122 2.09 -9.28 9.04
C GLU A 122 0.84 -8.98 8.21
N THR A 123 -0.09 -9.91 8.23
CA THR A 123 -1.41 -9.78 7.60
C THR A 123 -2.47 -10.33 8.55
N LEU A 124 -3.46 -9.51 8.92
CA LEU A 124 -4.48 -9.85 9.90
C LEU A 124 -5.88 -9.61 9.33
N SER A 125 -6.82 -10.51 9.62
CA SER A 125 -8.24 -10.28 9.35
C SER A 125 -8.84 -9.45 10.47
N LEU A 126 -9.53 -8.36 10.11
CA LEU A 126 -10.32 -7.55 11.02
C LEU A 126 -11.79 -7.99 11.08
N GLY A 127 -12.19 -8.93 10.20
CA GLY A 127 -13.53 -9.49 10.11
C GLY A 127 -14.41 -8.90 9.01
N ALA A 128 -15.51 -9.58 8.77
CA ALA A 128 -16.47 -9.26 7.71
C ALA A 128 -17.33 -8.03 8.02
N LYS A 129 -17.88 -7.43 6.96
CA LYS A 129 -18.81 -6.29 7.01
C LYS A 129 -18.23 -5.03 7.65
N ARG A 130 -16.92 -4.88 7.57
CA ARG A 130 -16.19 -3.73 8.06
C ARG A 130 -15.70 -2.90 6.88
N MET A 131 -15.56 -1.61 7.09
CA MET A 131 -14.93 -0.68 6.15
C MET A 131 -14.33 0.48 6.94
N THR A 132 -13.04 0.41 7.17
CA THR A 132 -12.28 1.50 7.77
C THR A 132 -12.04 2.58 6.72
N TYR A 133 -12.48 3.80 7.00
CA TYR A 133 -12.27 4.97 6.13
C TYR A 133 -11.00 5.72 6.49
N GLU A 134 -10.67 5.73 7.77
CA GLU A 134 -9.50 6.41 8.31
C GLU A 134 -8.89 5.55 9.42
N GLN A 135 -7.59 5.66 9.59
CA GLN A 135 -6.90 5.03 10.71
C GLN A 135 -5.78 5.94 11.23
N VAL A 136 -5.54 5.88 12.52
CA VAL A 136 -4.51 6.65 13.21
C VAL A 136 -3.69 5.72 14.09
N LEU A 137 -2.37 5.75 13.93
CA LEU A 137 -1.46 5.02 14.80
C LEU A 137 -1.18 5.85 16.05
N CYS A 138 -1.51 5.31 17.21
CA CYS A 138 -1.27 5.92 18.52
C CYS A 138 0.06 5.45 19.13
N PRO A 139 0.69 6.26 20.01
CA PRO A 139 2.00 5.93 20.60
C PRO A 139 2.05 4.65 21.43
N ASN A 140 0.90 4.16 21.90
CA ASN A 140 0.79 2.96 22.74
C ASN A 140 0.57 1.65 21.95
N ASP A 141 1.03 1.58 20.70
CA ASP A 141 0.83 0.44 19.81
C ASP A 141 -0.66 0.10 19.59
N THR A 142 -1.46 1.13 19.42
CA THR A 142 -2.88 1.00 19.13
C THR A 142 -3.21 1.71 17.80
N LEU A 143 -4.00 1.07 16.95
CA LEU A 143 -4.63 1.73 15.81
C LEU A 143 -6.04 2.15 16.19
N LEU A 144 -6.38 3.40 15.97
CA LEU A 144 -7.77 3.86 15.95
C LEU A 144 -8.31 3.65 14.54
N LEU A 145 -9.39 2.91 14.44
CA LEU A 145 -10.06 2.54 13.20
C LEU A 145 -11.40 3.25 13.14
N ASN A 146 -11.54 4.19 12.21
CA ASN A 146 -12.78 4.93 11.99
C ASN A 146 -13.58 4.28 10.87
N ASN A 147 -14.59 3.49 11.20
CA ASN A 147 -15.57 2.98 10.24
C ASN A 147 -16.82 3.87 10.16
N SER A 148 -17.82 3.51 9.35
CA SER A 148 -19.03 4.33 9.13
C SER A 148 -19.81 4.66 10.40
N TYR A 149 -19.75 3.82 11.42
CA TYR A 149 -20.64 3.85 12.58
C TYR A 149 -19.92 3.89 13.91
N LEU A 150 -18.70 3.38 13.96
CA LEU A 150 -17.94 3.17 15.20
C LEU A 150 -16.54 3.74 15.04
N LEU A 151 -16.01 4.23 16.15
CA LEU A 151 -14.59 4.40 16.34
C LEU A 151 -14.13 3.25 17.24
N GLU A 152 -13.18 2.48 16.76
CA GLU A 152 -12.66 1.28 17.40
C GLU A 152 -11.16 1.43 17.62
N GLN A 153 -10.65 0.75 18.62
CA GLN A 153 -9.22 0.58 18.79
C GLN A 153 -8.82 -0.86 18.55
N PHE A 154 -7.76 -1.03 17.81
CA PHE A 154 -7.10 -2.29 17.55
C PHE A 154 -5.74 -2.30 18.23
N SER A 155 -5.53 -3.26 19.13
CA SER A 155 -4.25 -3.45 19.80
C SER A 155 -3.28 -4.21 18.90
N LEU A 156 -2.14 -3.60 18.53
CA LEU A 156 -1.09 -4.26 17.76
C LEU A 156 -0.41 -5.40 18.54
N ARG A 157 -0.58 -5.42 19.86
CA ARG A 157 0.03 -6.44 20.71
C ARG A 157 -0.83 -7.68 20.88
N THR A 158 -2.15 -7.49 21.11
CA THR A 158 -3.07 -8.59 21.42
C THR A 158 -3.93 -8.98 20.22
N HIS A 159 -3.94 -8.15 19.17
CA HIS A 159 -4.81 -8.25 17.98
C HIS A 159 -6.30 -8.18 18.32
N GLU A 160 -6.63 -7.59 19.46
CA GLU A 160 -8.01 -7.40 19.90
C GLU A 160 -8.58 -6.09 19.38
N ILE A 161 -9.83 -6.14 18.95
CA ILE A 161 -10.62 -4.96 18.57
C ILE A 161 -11.61 -4.67 19.69
N THR A 162 -11.61 -3.43 20.18
CA THR A 162 -12.56 -2.97 21.18
C THR A 162 -13.19 -1.65 20.77
N PRO A 163 -14.48 -1.42 21.07
CA PRO A 163 -15.10 -0.14 20.81
C PRO A 163 -14.38 0.97 21.58
N PHE A 164 -14.02 2.05 20.88
CA PHE A 164 -13.45 3.25 21.48
C PHE A 164 -14.54 4.27 21.78
N ALA A 165 -15.40 4.58 20.78
CA ALA A 165 -16.53 5.47 20.95
C ALA A 165 -17.60 5.18 19.88
N ASN A 166 -18.86 5.43 20.23
CA ASN A 166 -19.94 5.46 19.26
C ASN A 166 -20.00 6.88 18.66
N LYS A 167 -20.05 7.02 17.33
CA LYS A 167 -20.07 8.30 16.62
C LYS A 167 -21.17 9.27 17.12
N LYS A 168 -22.32 8.75 17.53
CA LYS A 168 -23.39 9.59 18.09
C LYS A 168 -22.99 10.27 19.41
N ASN A 169 -22.10 9.64 20.17
CA ASN A 169 -21.60 10.18 21.44
C ASN A 169 -20.33 11.02 21.26
N SER A 170 -19.50 10.71 20.25
CA SER A 170 -18.25 11.44 20.01
C SER A 170 -18.49 12.86 19.48
N MET A 171 -19.51 13.07 18.64
CA MET A 171 -19.87 14.43 18.21
C MET A 171 -20.36 15.31 19.37
N LYS A 172 -21.04 14.72 20.35
CA LYS A 172 -21.50 15.46 21.52
C LYS A 172 -20.34 15.86 22.42
N THR A 173 -19.37 14.97 22.61
CA THR A 173 -18.17 15.23 23.44
C THR A 173 -17.20 16.24 22.81
N MET A 174 -17.16 16.33 21.47
CA MET A 174 -16.35 17.34 20.77
C MET A 174 -16.96 18.74 20.76
N LEU A 175 -18.29 18.84 20.94
CA LEU A 175 -19.00 20.13 21.00
C LEU A 175 -19.06 20.68 22.41
N ASP A 176 -18.83 19.84 23.41
CA ASP A 176 -18.90 20.19 24.86
C ASP A 176 -17.49 20.40 25.46
N ALA A 177 -16.41 20.35 24.67
CA ALA A 177 -15.02 20.57 25.06
C ALA A 177 -14.45 21.87 24.46
#